data_d39d9cb8f2d867deced4a2ef6708d5ae
#
_entry.id   d39d9cb8f2d867deced4a2ef6708d5ae
#
_cell.length_a   1.000
_cell.length_b   1.000
_cell.length_c   1.000
_cell.angle_alpha   90.00
_cell.angle_beta   90.00
_cell.angle_gamma   90.00
#
_symmetry.space_group_name_H-M   'P 1'
#
loop_
_entity.id
_entity.type
_entity.pdbx_description
1 polymer ?
#
loop_
_entity_poly.entity_id
_entity_poly.type
_entity_poly.pdbx_seq_one_letter_code
_entity_poly.pdbx_strand_id
1 'polypeptide(L)'
;MRILLVLAHPLEESFAASVAETVRRKLTANGHAVDLLDLYREGFDPRLTPSERARYFTPGYDPAEAEPFVSRLQQPDGLMLVFPQWWFNFPAILKGFFDRVFAPGIAFENDPAGERIQPRLGNIRLFWAFTTTGSPWWVVHLYMGNPVRRLLKRGIAAFCAKGLDFRMVSLHDMDRIGDEVRKAHLARVERLVDRI
;
A
#
# COMPACT_ATOMS: atom_id res chain seq x y z
N MET A 1 -3.93 17.52 2.79
CA MET A 1 -2.79 16.58 2.58
C MET A 1 -2.82 16.08 1.14
N ARG A 2 -1.68 15.69 0.60
CA ARG A 2 -1.58 14.91 -0.64
C ARG A 2 -1.53 13.43 -0.27
N ILE A 3 -2.41 12.62 -0.84
CA ILE A 3 -2.52 11.19 -0.53
C ILE A 3 -2.30 10.39 -1.80
N LEU A 4 -1.33 9.48 -1.78
CA LEU A 4 -1.21 8.43 -2.79
C LEU A 4 -2.08 7.25 -2.35
N LEU A 5 -3.13 6.96 -3.12
CA LEU A 5 -4.04 5.85 -2.91
C LEU A 5 -3.77 4.76 -3.94
N VAL A 6 -3.14 3.66 -3.52
CA VAL A 6 -2.76 2.55 -4.40
C VAL A 6 -3.82 1.46 -4.36
N LEU A 7 -4.39 1.14 -5.51
CA LEU A 7 -5.31 0.02 -5.70
C LEU A 7 -4.60 -1.14 -6.39
N ALA A 8 -4.72 -2.34 -5.82
CA ALA A 8 -4.13 -3.55 -6.38
C ALA A 8 -5.19 -4.66 -6.52
N HIS A 9 -6.06 -4.53 -7.54
CA HIS A 9 -7.06 -5.54 -7.89
C HIS A 9 -7.31 -5.58 -9.39
N PRO A 10 -7.33 -6.77 -10.05
CA PRO A 10 -7.47 -6.85 -11.51
C PRO A 10 -8.88 -6.53 -12.03
N LEU A 11 -9.92 -6.63 -11.19
CA LEU A 11 -11.30 -6.39 -11.59
C LEU A 11 -11.76 -5.02 -11.15
N GLU A 12 -12.25 -4.22 -12.09
CA GLU A 12 -12.79 -2.88 -11.84
C GLU A 12 -14.03 -2.88 -10.93
N GLU A 13 -14.84 -3.94 -11.02
CA GLU A 13 -16.08 -4.11 -10.23
C GLU A 13 -15.85 -4.80 -8.88
N SER A 14 -14.60 -4.92 -8.46
CA SER A 14 -14.26 -5.57 -7.19
C SER A 14 -14.69 -4.77 -5.97
N PHE A 15 -14.88 -5.46 -4.86
CA PHE A 15 -15.11 -4.78 -3.58
C PHE A 15 -13.91 -3.91 -3.17
N ALA A 16 -12.67 -4.29 -3.53
CA ALA A 16 -11.50 -3.45 -3.34
C ALA A 16 -11.61 -2.12 -4.10
N ALA A 17 -12.08 -2.14 -5.36
CA ALA A 17 -12.34 -0.91 -6.12
C ALA A 17 -13.42 -0.04 -5.46
N SER A 18 -14.50 -0.65 -4.94
CA SER A 18 -15.54 0.07 -4.18
C SER A 18 -15.00 0.73 -2.92
N VAL A 19 -14.06 0.07 -2.21
CA VAL A 19 -13.36 0.64 -1.06
C VAL A 19 -12.46 1.80 -1.49
N ALA A 20 -11.66 1.63 -2.54
CA ALA A 20 -10.79 2.69 -3.06
C ALA A 20 -11.58 3.94 -3.47
N GLU A 21 -12.70 3.75 -4.18
CA GLU A 21 -13.57 4.86 -4.58
C GLU A 21 -14.21 5.56 -3.36
N THR A 22 -14.64 4.80 -2.35
CA THR A 22 -15.16 5.37 -1.10
C THR A 22 -14.11 6.24 -0.40
N VAL A 23 -12.88 5.73 -0.31
CA VAL A 23 -11.73 6.47 0.27
C VAL A 23 -11.44 7.73 -0.54
N ARG A 24 -11.30 7.60 -1.87
CA ARG A 24 -11.01 8.72 -2.78
C ARG A 24 -12.06 9.81 -2.66
N ARG A 25 -13.33 9.46 -2.81
CA ARG A 25 -14.47 10.39 -2.75
C ARG A 25 -14.50 11.14 -1.42
N LYS A 26 -14.32 10.43 -0.29
CA LYS A 26 -14.38 11.03 1.04
C LYS A 26 -13.21 11.96 1.31
N LEU A 27 -11.98 11.57 0.99
CA LEU A 27 -10.80 12.42 1.11
C LEU A 27 -10.91 13.68 0.26
N THR A 28 -11.38 13.56 -0.99
CA THR A 28 -11.59 14.71 -1.87
C THR A 28 -12.64 15.67 -1.31
N ALA A 29 -13.75 15.14 -0.77
CA ALA A 29 -14.78 15.94 -0.12
C ALA A 29 -14.25 16.69 1.12
N ASN A 30 -13.27 16.13 1.83
CA ASN A 30 -12.60 16.76 2.97
C ASN A 30 -11.45 17.72 2.55
N GLY A 31 -11.28 17.99 1.25
CA GLY A 31 -10.28 18.95 0.74
C GLY A 31 -8.85 18.38 0.60
N HIS A 32 -8.67 17.06 0.61
CA HIS A 32 -7.38 16.43 0.34
C HIS A 32 -7.17 16.23 -1.17
N ALA A 33 -5.92 16.39 -1.63
CA ALA A 33 -5.52 15.99 -2.98
C ALA A 33 -5.25 14.49 -3.02
N VAL A 34 -6.00 13.75 -3.82
CA VAL A 34 -5.87 12.30 -3.92
C VAL A 34 -5.35 11.90 -5.28
N ASP A 35 -4.22 11.25 -5.31
CA ASP A 35 -3.65 10.60 -6.48
C ASP A 35 -3.99 9.10 -6.40
N LEU A 36 -4.95 8.66 -7.23
CA LEU A 36 -5.32 7.24 -7.33
C LEU A 36 -4.39 6.54 -8.31
N LEU A 37 -3.59 5.61 -7.79
CA LEU A 37 -2.74 4.72 -8.56
C LEU A 37 -3.39 3.32 -8.63
N ASP A 38 -4.04 3.03 -9.75
CA ASP A 38 -4.52 1.68 -10.04
C ASP A 38 -3.42 0.90 -10.78
N LEU A 39 -2.76 -0.01 -10.07
CA LEU A 39 -1.61 -0.74 -10.61
C LEU A 39 -1.95 -1.59 -11.85
N TYR A 40 -3.16 -2.14 -11.93
CA TYR A 40 -3.58 -2.94 -13.09
C TYR A 40 -3.96 -2.07 -14.29
N ARG A 41 -4.72 -1.01 -14.06
CA ARG A 41 -5.14 -0.10 -15.14
C ARG A 41 -3.98 0.68 -15.74
N GLU A 42 -3.01 1.04 -14.91
CA GLU A 42 -1.82 1.77 -15.37
C GLU A 42 -0.74 0.84 -15.92
N GLY A 43 -1.02 -0.47 -16.02
CA GLY A 43 -0.12 -1.44 -16.64
C GLY A 43 1.21 -1.63 -15.90
N PHE A 44 1.21 -1.47 -14.56
CA PHE A 44 2.42 -1.67 -13.78
C PHE A 44 2.97 -3.08 -13.94
N ASP A 45 4.20 -3.23 -14.42
CA ASP A 45 4.90 -4.52 -14.44
C ASP A 45 5.53 -4.80 -13.06
N PRO A 46 5.09 -5.84 -12.34
CA PRO A 46 5.63 -6.16 -11.01
C PRO A 46 7.01 -6.84 -11.03
N ARG A 47 7.52 -7.22 -12.20
CA ARG A 47 8.76 -7.99 -12.32
C ARG A 47 9.97 -7.09 -12.17
N LEU A 48 10.76 -7.30 -11.12
CA LEU A 48 12.10 -6.73 -11.04
C LEU A 48 12.98 -7.35 -12.14
N THR A 49 13.41 -6.55 -13.09
CA THR A 49 14.19 -7.04 -14.23
C THR A 49 15.64 -7.37 -13.84
N PRO A 50 16.34 -8.24 -14.61
CA PRO A 50 17.76 -8.50 -14.37
C PRO A 50 18.64 -7.24 -14.39
N SER A 51 18.33 -6.28 -15.27
CA SER A 51 19.06 -5.01 -15.35
C SER A 51 18.81 -4.12 -14.13
N GLU A 52 17.57 -3.99 -13.66
CA GLU A 52 17.25 -3.29 -12.42
C GLU A 52 17.95 -3.94 -11.22
N ARG A 53 17.89 -5.27 -11.12
CA ARG A 53 18.52 -6.00 -10.00
C ARG A 53 20.04 -5.88 -10.01
N ALA A 54 20.68 -5.91 -11.16
CA ALA A 54 22.14 -5.73 -11.28
C ALA A 54 22.59 -4.35 -10.80
N ARG A 55 21.77 -3.32 -11.02
CA ARG A 55 22.06 -1.93 -10.62
C ARG A 55 21.47 -1.52 -9.27
N TYR A 56 20.72 -2.41 -8.61
CA TYR A 56 19.90 -2.08 -7.44
C TYR A 56 20.67 -1.40 -6.30
N PHE A 57 21.95 -1.73 -6.11
CA PHE A 57 22.82 -1.14 -5.08
C PHE A 57 23.92 -0.26 -5.64
N THR A 58 23.87 0.09 -6.92
CA THR A 58 24.85 1.01 -7.49
C THR A 58 24.48 2.46 -7.15
N PRO A 59 25.48 3.35 -6.95
CA PRO A 59 25.21 4.77 -6.79
C PRO A 59 24.43 5.32 -8.00
N GLY A 60 23.37 6.11 -7.72
CA GLY A 60 22.55 6.67 -8.80
C GLY A 60 21.63 5.62 -9.45
N TYR A 61 21.09 4.69 -8.65
CA TYR A 61 20.07 3.75 -9.13
C TYR A 61 19.00 4.48 -9.95
N ASP A 62 18.84 4.05 -11.19
CA ASP A 62 17.83 4.54 -12.13
C ASP A 62 16.66 3.53 -12.12
N PRO A 63 15.46 3.93 -11.68
CA PRO A 63 14.28 3.08 -11.67
C PRO A 63 13.74 2.78 -13.08
N ALA A 64 14.26 3.44 -14.12
CA ALA A 64 13.91 3.22 -15.52
C ALA A 64 12.37 3.24 -15.74
N GLU A 65 11.79 2.11 -16.14
CA GLU A 65 10.34 2.00 -16.39
C GLU A 65 9.47 2.21 -15.13
N ALA A 66 10.03 2.09 -13.94
CA ALA A 66 9.31 2.35 -12.69
C ALA A 66 9.29 3.83 -12.29
N GLU A 67 10.04 4.72 -13.00
CA GLU A 67 10.12 6.15 -12.68
C GLU A 67 8.77 6.85 -12.52
N PRO A 68 7.74 6.64 -13.37
CA PRO A 68 6.44 7.28 -13.20
C PRO A 68 5.76 6.95 -11.86
N PHE A 69 6.04 5.77 -11.30
CA PHE A 69 5.51 5.32 -10.02
C PHE A 69 6.35 5.82 -8.84
N VAL A 70 7.67 5.93 -9.05
CA VAL A 70 8.61 6.45 -8.05
C VAL A 70 8.34 7.93 -7.78
N SER A 71 8.17 8.74 -8.81
CA SER A 71 7.87 10.18 -8.66
C SER A 71 6.57 10.42 -7.88
N ARG A 72 5.59 9.54 -8.03
CA ARG A 72 4.33 9.59 -7.26
C ARG A 72 4.52 9.22 -5.78
N LEU A 73 5.47 8.35 -5.44
CA LEU A 73 5.77 7.97 -4.05
C LEU A 73 6.51 9.06 -3.28
N GLN A 74 7.29 9.88 -3.94
CA GLN A 74 8.13 10.89 -3.29
C GLN A 74 7.38 12.14 -2.83
N GLN A 75 6.18 12.39 -3.34
CA GLN A 75 5.45 13.65 -3.15
C GLN A 75 4.37 13.64 -2.05
N PRO A 76 3.71 12.52 -1.72
CA PRO A 76 2.55 12.53 -0.84
C PRO A 76 2.92 12.68 0.63
N ASP A 77 1.96 13.23 1.41
CA ASP A 77 2.01 13.27 2.86
C ASP A 77 1.50 11.97 3.49
N GLY A 78 0.72 11.20 2.72
CA GLY A 78 0.14 9.94 3.16
C GLY A 78 0.09 8.89 2.04
N LEU A 79 0.26 7.63 2.43
CA LEU A 79 0.13 6.47 1.57
C LEU A 79 -1.02 5.60 2.05
N MET A 80 -1.94 5.30 1.16
CA MET A 80 -3.04 4.37 1.43
C MET A 80 -3.02 3.23 0.42
N LEU A 81 -3.23 2.03 0.90
CA LEU A 81 -3.25 0.81 0.08
C LEU A 81 -4.62 0.17 0.15
N VAL A 82 -5.15 -0.30 -0.98
CA VAL A 82 -6.38 -1.08 -1.06
C VAL A 82 -6.12 -2.34 -1.87
N PHE A 83 -6.25 -3.51 -1.22
CA PHE A 83 -5.92 -4.78 -1.85
C PHE A 83 -6.53 -5.99 -1.12
N PRO A 84 -6.78 -7.12 -1.81
CA PRO A 84 -7.13 -8.39 -1.18
C PRO A 84 -5.88 -9.08 -0.64
N GLN A 85 -6.02 -9.80 0.48
CA GLN A 85 -4.97 -10.69 0.97
C GLN A 85 -5.10 -12.05 0.29
N TRP A 86 -4.25 -12.31 -0.67
CA TRP A 86 -4.14 -13.62 -1.31
C TRP A 86 -3.02 -14.44 -0.68
N TRP A 87 -3.33 -15.66 -0.29
CA TRP A 87 -2.37 -16.52 0.40
C TRP A 87 -1.73 -15.86 1.62
N PHE A 88 -2.54 -15.09 2.40
CA PHE A 88 -2.09 -14.33 3.58
C PHE A 88 -0.97 -13.32 3.27
N ASN A 89 -0.90 -12.83 2.04
CA ASN A 89 0.12 -11.91 1.58
C ASN A 89 -0.48 -10.85 0.62
N PHE A 90 0.37 -10.01 0.05
CA PHE A 90 0.02 -9.06 -1.00
C PHE A 90 -0.27 -9.77 -2.32
N PRO A 91 -1.15 -9.23 -3.18
CA PRO A 91 -1.16 -9.57 -4.60
C PRO A 91 0.23 -9.39 -5.23
N ALA A 92 0.59 -10.23 -6.20
CA ALA A 92 1.91 -10.18 -6.85
C ALA A 92 2.26 -8.77 -7.37
N ILE A 93 1.28 -8.06 -7.95
CA ILE A 93 1.47 -6.71 -8.46
C ILE A 93 1.84 -5.72 -7.36
N LEU A 94 1.23 -5.81 -6.16
CA LEU A 94 1.55 -4.95 -5.03
C LEU A 94 2.91 -5.31 -4.42
N LYS A 95 3.26 -6.62 -4.39
CA LYS A 95 4.60 -7.04 -3.95
C LYS A 95 5.67 -6.47 -4.89
N GLY A 96 5.45 -6.57 -6.21
CA GLY A 96 6.35 -6.00 -7.20
C GLY A 96 6.44 -4.47 -7.13
N PHE A 97 5.35 -3.79 -6.76
CA PHE A 97 5.38 -2.36 -6.48
C PHE A 97 6.38 -2.03 -5.35
N PHE A 98 6.37 -2.78 -4.26
CA PHE A 98 7.38 -2.61 -3.21
C PHE A 98 8.79 -2.96 -3.70
N ASP A 99 8.96 -4.02 -4.49
CA ASP A 99 10.28 -4.45 -4.96
C ASP A 99 10.94 -3.45 -5.91
N ARG A 100 10.15 -2.76 -6.75
CA ARG A 100 10.66 -1.85 -7.79
C ARG A 100 10.65 -0.38 -7.37
N VAL A 101 9.63 0.04 -6.61
CA VAL A 101 9.41 1.45 -6.27
C VAL A 101 10.03 1.81 -4.91
N PHE A 102 10.09 0.87 -3.96
CA PHE A 102 10.75 1.09 -2.67
C PHE A 102 12.25 0.73 -2.73
N ALA A 103 12.92 1.19 -3.75
CA ALA A 103 14.31 0.89 -4.04
C ALA A 103 15.31 1.77 -3.27
N PRO A 104 16.62 1.40 -3.25
CA PRO A 104 17.69 2.25 -2.71
C PRO A 104 17.73 3.63 -3.39
N GLY A 105 18.02 4.68 -2.63
CA GLY A 105 17.99 6.06 -3.09
C GLY A 105 16.59 6.68 -3.15
N ILE A 106 15.53 5.87 -3.07
CA ILE A 106 14.12 6.28 -3.12
C ILE A 106 13.48 6.14 -1.74
N ALA A 107 13.28 4.91 -1.26
CA ALA A 107 12.66 4.65 0.03
C ALA A 107 13.68 4.57 1.18
N PHE A 108 14.91 4.23 0.86
CA PHE A 108 15.99 4.11 1.83
C PHE A 108 17.37 4.36 1.21
N GLU A 109 18.33 4.63 2.07
CA GLU A 109 19.76 4.61 1.73
C GLU A 109 20.50 3.64 2.64
N ASN A 110 21.56 3.04 2.11
CA ASN A 110 22.54 2.35 2.93
C ASN A 110 23.51 3.38 3.50
N ASP A 111 23.82 3.28 4.77
CA ASP A 111 24.93 4.00 5.38
C ASP A 111 26.23 3.70 4.59
N PRO A 112 27.10 4.70 4.34
CA PRO A 112 28.40 4.48 3.72
C PRO A 112 29.24 3.37 4.39
N ALA A 113 29.08 3.16 5.72
CA ALA A 113 29.69 2.07 6.44
C ALA A 113 28.96 0.72 6.26
N GLY A 114 27.81 0.69 5.59
CA GLY A 114 27.00 -0.52 5.36
C GLY A 114 26.30 -1.08 6.60
N GLU A 115 26.36 -0.39 7.74
CA GLU A 115 25.87 -0.92 9.01
C GLU A 115 24.36 -0.68 9.24
N ARG A 116 23.79 0.36 8.62
CA ARG A 116 22.39 0.75 8.87
C ARG A 116 21.68 1.20 7.60
N ILE A 117 20.41 0.83 7.49
CA ILE A 117 19.50 1.36 6.49
C ILE A 117 18.87 2.65 7.02
N GLN A 118 18.96 3.74 6.25
CA GLN A 118 18.36 5.03 6.57
C GLN A 118 17.05 5.23 5.81
N PRO A 119 15.91 5.46 6.49
CA PRO A 119 14.63 5.75 5.84
C PRO A 119 14.66 7.07 5.07
N ARG A 120 14.05 7.11 3.89
CA ARG A 120 13.94 8.32 3.04
C ARG A 120 12.52 8.80 2.76
N LEU A 121 11.49 8.07 3.17
CA LEU A 121 10.09 8.45 3.00
C LEU A 121 9.54 9.24 4.21
N GLY A 122 10.35 10.12 4.80
CA GLY A 122 9.97 10.94 5.95
C GLY A 122 8.84 11.95 5.67
N ASN A 123 8.49 12.17 4.41
CA ASN A 123 7.31 12.93 3.99
C ASN A 123 6.00 12.19 4.30
N ILE A 124 5.99 10.84 4.28
CA ILE A 124 4.80 10.03 4.51
C ILE A 124 4.56 9.90 6.02
N ARG A 125 3.58 10.65 6.53
CA ARG A 125 3.18 10.71 7.94
C ARG A 125 1.92 9.90 8.26
N LEU A 126 1.23 9.42 7.23
CA LEU A 126 0.05 8.58 7.33
C LEU A 126 0.22 7.37 6.41
N PHE A 127 0.06 6.17 6.96
CA PHE A 127 0.11 4.92 6.20
C PHE A 127 -1.05 4.02 6.60
N TRP A 128 -2.08 3.98 5.77
CA TRP A 128 -3.26 3.17 6.01
C TRP A 128 -3.41 2.06 4.97
N ALA A 129 -3.92 0.92 5.39
CA ALA A 129 -4.24 -0.19 4.49
C ALA A 129 -5.67 -0.67 4.70
N PHE A 130 -6.41 -0.80 3.62
CA PHE A 130 -7.74 -1.39 3.58
C PHE A 130 -7.65 -2.72 2.85
N THR A 131 -7.96 -3.81 3.53
CA THR A 131 -7.74 -5.14 2.97
C THR A 131 -8.96 -6.02 3.12
N THR A 132 -9.05 -7.03 2.26
CA THR A 132 -10.05 -8.09 2.35
C THR A 132 -9.39 -9.45 2.40
N THR A 133 -10.05 -10.45 2.95
CA THR A 133 -9.59 -11.85 2.94
C THR A 133 -10.77 -12.81 3.01
N GLY A 134 -10.68 -13.94 2.32
CA GLY A 134 -11.65 -15.04 2.43
C GLY A 134 -11.56 -15.79 3.75
N SER A 135 -10.46 -15.63 4.50
CA SER A 135 -10.26 -16.32 5.78
C SER A 135 -10.97 -15.63 6.94
N PRO A 136 -11.48 -16.39 7.93
CA PRO A 136 -12.07 -15.83 9.14
C PRO A 136 -11.03 -15.13 10.00
N TRP A 137 -11.52 -14.18 10.84
CA TRP A 137 -10.68 -13.34 11.69
C TRP A 137 -9.67 -14.12 12.54
N TRP A 138 -10.12 -15.21 13.17
CA TRP A 138 -9.25 -16.01 14.05
C TRP A 138 -8.11 -16.71 13.32
N VAL A 139 -8.34 -17.15 12.07
CA VAL A 139 -7.28 -17.73 11.24
C VAL A 139 -6.20 -16.68 10.96
N VAL A 140 -6.60 -15.49 10.52
CA VAL A 140 -5.66 -14.42 10.19
C VAL A 140 -4.89 -13.94 11.42
N HIS A 141 -5.59 -13.73 12.53
CA HIS A 141 -5.00 -13.08 13.72
C HIS A 141 -4.33 -14.04 14.68
N LEU A 142 -4.94 -15.20 14.96
CA LEU A 142 -4.43 -16.14 15.96
C LEU A 142 -3.52 -17.19 15.33
N TYR A 143 -4.00 -17.87 14.29
CA TYR A 143 -3.23 -18.95 13.67
C TYR A 143 -2.05 -18.41 12.83
N MET A 144 -2.30 -17.46 11.92
CA MET A 144 -1.28 -16.88 11.04
C MET A 144 -0.53 -15.70 11.68
N GLY A 145 -0.96 -15.16 12.81
CA GLY A 145 -0.31 -14.04 13.49
C GLY A 145 -0.32 -12.73 12.71
N ASN A 146 -1.31 -12.52 11.85
CA ASN A 146 -1.52 -11.33 11.02
C ASN A 146 -0.25 -10.91 10.22
N PRO A 147 0.21 -11.75 9.28
CA PRO A 147 1.50 -11.55 8.60
C PRO A 147 1.54 -10.26 7.78
N VAL A 148 0.45 -9.93 7.07
CA VAL A 148 0.36 -8.73 6.24
C VAL A 148 0.52 -7.46 7.10
N ARG A 149 -0.15 -7.40 8.25
CA ARG A 149 0.00 -6.26 9.16
C ARG A 149 1.42 -6.12 9.66
N ARG A 150 2.09 -7.23 9.97
CA ARG A 150 3.49 -7.22 10.43
C ARG A 150 4.43 -6.74 9.33
N LEU A 151 4.26 -7.25 8.09
CA LEU A 151 5.04 -6.82 6.93
C LEU A 151 4.85 -5.32 6.66
N LEU A 152 3.60 -4.85 6.61
CA LEU A 152 3.33 -3.43 6.39
C LEU A 152 3.91 -2.55 7.49
N LYS A 153 3.65 -2.88 8.76
CA LYS A 153 4.03 -2.02 9.88
C LYS A 153 5.54 -2.03 10.15
N ARG A 154 6.19 -3.19 10.06
CA ARG A 154 7.60 -3.36 10.45
C ARG A 154 8.56 -3.37 9.28
N GLY A 155 8.08 -3.80 8.09
CA GLY A 155 8.90 -3.88 6.88
C GLY A 155 8.79 -2.62 6.03
N ILE A 156 7.57 -2.21 5.66
CA ILE A 156 7.35 -1.12 4.70
C ILE A 156 7.23 0.24 5.38
N ALA A 157 6.36 0.37 6.38
CA ALA A 157 6.13 1.63 7.09
C ALA A 157 7.34 2.10 7.91
N ALA A 158 8.31 1.22 8.18
CA ALA A 158 9.56 1.57 8.83
C ALA A 158 10.42 2.57 8.04
N PHE A 159 10.19 2.70 6.74
CA PHE A 159 10.87 3.66 5.86
C PHE A 159 10.20 5.03 5.80
N CYS A 160 9.03 5.19 6.44
CA CYS A 160 8.25 6.42 6.52
C CYS A 160 8.63 7.26 7.76
N ALA A 161 7.89 8.35 8.00
CA ALA A 161 8.14 9.27 9.10
C ALA A 161 8.13 8.60 10.49
N LYS A 162 8.96 9.09 11.39
CA LYS A 162 8.87 8.74 12.82
C LYS A 162 7.54 9.24 13.37
N GLY A 163 6.82 8.40 14.14
CA GLY A 163 5.50 8.75 14.67
C GLY A 163 4.35 8.63 13.66
N LEU A 164 4.58 7.92 12.56
CA LEU A 164 3.60 7.62 11.51
C LEU A 164 2.26 7.14 12.08
N ASP A 165 1.13 7.73 11.62
CA ASP A 165 -0.20 7.14 11.86
C ASP A 165 -0.38 5.89 10.96
N PHE A 166 -0.25 4.73 11.58
CA PHE A 166 -0.40 3.45 10.89
C PHE A 166 -1.72 2.79 11.26
N ARG A 167 -2.56 2.53 10.24
CA ARG A 167 -3.80 1.74 10.41
C ARG A 167 -3.91 0.65 9.35
N MET A 168 -4.50 -0.47 9.76
CA MET A 168 -4.92 -1.53 8.84
C MET A 168 -6.34 -1.94 9.19
N VAL A 169 -7.23 -1.82 8.23
CA VAL A 169 -8.66 -2.14 8.34
C VAL A 169 -8.94 -3.32 7.42
N SER A 170 -9.33 -4.45 7.99
CA SER A 170 -9.56 -5.68 7.24
C SER A 170 -11.02 -6.10 7.31
N LEU A 171 -11.56 -6.58 6.19
CA LEU A 171 -12.81 -7.32 6.11
C LEU A 171 -12.49 -8.79 5.90
N HIS A 172 -13.01 -9.62 6.78
CA HIS A 172 -12.79 -11.08 6.80
C HIS A 172 -13.98 -11.83 6.22
N ASP A 173 -13.80 -13.11 5.92
CA ASP A 173 -14.84 -14.02 5.42
C ASP A 173 -15.52 -13.56 4.12
N MET A 174 -14.78 -12.88 3.22
CA MET A 174 -15.33 -12.27 2.00
C MET A 174 -16.20 -13.20 1.16
N ASP A 175 -15.88 -14.50 1.16
CA ASP A 175 -16.57 -15.52 0.36
C ASP A 175 -17.92 -15.94 0.97
N ARG A 176 -18.20 -15.56 2.24
CA ARG A 176 -19.39 -15.99 2.99
C ARG A 176 -20.28 -14.84 3.45
N ILE A 177 -19.80 -13.60 3.40
CA ILE A 177 -20.56 -12.44 3.86
C ILE A 177 -21.53 -11.93 2.78
N GLY A 178 -22.71 -11.50 3.21
CA GLY A 178 -23.69 -10.86 2.34
C GLY A 178 -23.44 -9.37 2.13
N ASP A 179 -24.25 -8.75 1.28
CA ASP A 179 -24.14 -7.36 0.88
C ASP A 179 -24.29 -6.37 2.02
N GLU A 180 -25.12 -6.69 3.03
CA GLU A 180 -25.30 -5.80 4.19
C GLU A 180 -24.00 -5.64 5.00
N VAL A 181 -23.20 -6.71 5.15
CA VAL A 181 -21.90 -6.64 5.83
C VAL A 181 -20.90 -5.82 4.99
N ARG A 182 -20.95 -5.97 3.66
CA ARG A 182 -20.13 -5.18 2.74
C ARG A 182 -20.48 -3.70 2.81
N LYS A 183 -21.76 -3.35 2.78
CA LYS A 183 -22.24 -1.95 2.93
C LYS A 183 -21.84 -1.35 4.28
N ALA A 184 -22.01 -2.11 5.37
CA ALA A 184 -21.61 -1.68 6.71
C ALA A 184 -20.08 -1.42 6.79
N HIS A 185 -19.28 -2.24 6.10
CA HIS A 185 -17.84 -2.03 6.03
C HIS A 185 -17.49 -0.76 5.26
N LEU A 186 -18.11 -0.48 4.11
CA LEU A 186 -17.92 0.77 3.37
C LEU A 186 -18.26 1.99 4.23
N ALA A 187 -19.38 1.96 4.93
CA ALA A 187 -19.76 3.01 5.87
C ALA A 187 -18.76 3.17 7.03
N ARG A 188 -18.14 2.07 7.50
CA ARG A 188 -17.05 2.12 8.48
C ARG A 188 -15.81 2.78 7.91
N VAL A 189 -15.41 2.42 6.69
CA VAL A 189 -14.28 3.03 5.98
C VAL A 189 -14.50 4.54 5.84
N GLU A 190 -15.67 4.96 5.38
CA GLU A 190 -16.03 6.36 5.23
C GLU A 190 -15.89 7.14 6.54
N ARG A 191 -16.44 6.61 7.66
CA ARG A 191 -16.30 7.24 8.99
C ARG A 191 -14.85 7.31 9.50
N LEU A 192 -14.02 6.36 9.14
CA LEU A 192 -12.60 6.37 9.53
C LEU A 192 -11.83 7.44 8.76
N VAL A 193 -12.06 7.52 7.45
CA VAL A 193 -11.42 8.49 6.56
C VAL A 193 -11.90 9.93 6.85
N ASP A 194 -13.12 10.08 7.32
CA ASP A 194 -13.69 11.38 7.71
C ASP A 194 -12.93 12.10 8.85
N ARG A 195 -12.06 11.38 9.55
CA ARG A 195 -11.29 11.91 10.69
C ARG A 195 -9.89 12.39 10.32
N ILE A 196 -9.55 12.31 9.05
CA ILE A 196 -8.31 12.81 8.47
C ILE A 196 -8.50 14.25 8.04
#